data_c5db008e5bb597ac64d743eeacd2b4ec
#
_entry.id   c5db008e5bb597ac64d743eeacd2b4ec
#
_cell.length_a   1.000
_cell.length_b   1.000
_cell.length_c   1.000
_cell.angle_alpha   90.00
_cell.angle_beta   90.00
_cell.angle_gamma   90.00
#
_symmetry.space_group_name_H-M   'P 1'
#
loop_
_entity.id
_entity.type
_entity.pdbx_description
1 polymer ?
#
loop_
_entity_poly.entity_id
_entity_poly.type
_entity_poly.pdbx_seq_one_letter_code
_entity_poly.pdbx_strand_id
1 'polypeptide(L)'
;EKIASLAVTDDLKLRLVGDLLEPSDYAVLVVPIDKAAPKGRLILPQQQTIRDVLEAGAAAIVIKENELSNTLKTLGKSPKIVITDSQVFAKVSKETPKDIWLTSFSILFARFKGNLKTAAAGAAAIDRLKDGDKILISEGCTHHRQGDDIGTVKLPRWIRNYTGKDLEFEYSSGRDFPEDVTKYNLIVHCGGCMLNEREMRYRQKCALDQEIPITNYGIAIAYMQGILKRCVEMFPDVRKELDV
;
A
#
# COMPACT_ATOMS: atom_id res chain seq x y z
N GLU A 1 -37.16 -10.54 -10.58
CA GLU A 1 -36.66 -9.58 -11.59
C GLU A 1 -36.08 -8.30 -11.00
N LYS A 2 -36.64 -7.70 -9.93
CA LYS A 2 -36.09 -6.48 -9.29
C LYS A 2 -34.74 -6.69 -8.56
N ILE A 3 -34.40 -7.88 -8.15
CA ILE A 3 -33.11 -8.19 -7.50
C ILE A 3 -31.98 -8.26 -8.53
N ALA A 4 -32.27 -8.75 -9.73
CA ALA A 4 -31.28 -8.82 -10.80
C ALA A 4 -30.90 -7.44 -11.37
N SER A 5 -31.79 -6.45 -11.30
CA SER A 5 -31.52 -5.07 -11.74
C SER A 5 -30.73 -4.25 -10.73
N LEU A 6 -30.61 -4.73 -9.49
CA LEU A 6 -29.79 -4.13 -8.41
C LEU A 6 -28.41 -4.81 -8.25
N ALA A 7 -28.18 -5.90 -8.95
CA ALA A 7 -26.85 -6.48 -9.10
C ALA A 7 -26.07 -5.52 -10.01
N VAL A 8 -25.32 -4.61 -9.40
CA VAL A 8 -24.24 -3.89 -10.11
C VAL A 8 -23.41 -4.94 -10.81
N THR A 9 -23.41 -4.91 -12.13
CA THR A 9 -22.64 -5.82 -12.95
C THR A 9 -21.19 -5.82 -12.47
N ASP A 10 -20.63 -6.99 -12.23
CA ASP A 10 -19.27 -7.24 -11.71
C ASP A 10 -18.17 -6.64 -12.63
N ASP A 11 -18.55 -6.09 -13.76
CA ASP A 11 -17.67 -5.52 -14.80
C ASP A 11 -16.98 -4.19 -14.44
N LEU A 12 -17.30 -3.59 -13.29
CA LEU A 12 -16.67 -2.36 -12.80
C LEU A 12 -15.79 -2.57 -11.55
N LYS A 13 -15.48 -3.81 -11.18
CA LYS A 13 -14.51 -4.04 -10.11
C LYS A 13 -13.15 -3.53 -10.52
N LEU A 14 -12.66 -2.51 -9.81
CA LEU A 14 -11.27 -2.08 -9.91
C LEU A 14 -10.37 -3.31 -9.76
N ARG A 15 -9.49 -3.52 -10.72
CA ARG A 15 -8.43 -4.53 -10.63
C ARG A 15 -7.29 -4.02 -9.76
N LEU A 16 -6.45 -4.91 -9.25
CA LEU A 16 -5.23 -4.51 -8.53
C LEU A 16 -4.28 -3.76 -9.46
N VAL A 17 -3.91 -4.41 -10.57
CA VAL A 17 -2.95 -3.92 -11.55
C VAL A 17 -3.28 -4.36 -12.98
N GLY A 18 -4.17 -5.34 -13.15
CA GLY A 18 -4.44 -5.96 -14.45
C GLY A 18 -5.02 -5.02 -15.50
N ASP A 19 -5.69 -3.94 -15.09
CA ASP A 19 -6.19 -2.89 -15.98
C ASP A 19 -5.09 -1.93 -16.50
N LEU A 20 -3.88 -2.03 -15.95
CA LEU A 20 -2.68 -1.28 -16.39
C LEU A 20 -1.81 -2.10 -17.34
N LEU A 21 -2.14 -3.37 -17.57
CA LEU A 21 -1.35 -4.33 -18.33
C LEU A 21 -2.08 -4.76 -19.60
N GLU A 22 -1.31 -4.97 -20.64
CA GLU A 22 -1.77 -5.58 -21.87
C GLU A 22 -1.29 -7.04 -21.96
N PRO A 23 -1.95 -7.90 -22.77
CA PRO A 23 -1.46 -9.25 -23.01
C PRO A 23 0.00 -9.25 -23.46
N SER A 24 0.78 -10.17 -22.90
CA SER A 24 2.23 -10.30 -23.10
C SER A 24 3.11 -9.24 -22.46
N ASP A 25 2.57 -8.32 -21.67
CA ASP A 25 3.39 -7.45 -20.82
C ASP A 25 4.08 -8.26 -19.72
N TYR A 26 5.18 -7.72 -19.20
CA TYR A 26 5.89 -8.28 -18.03
C TYR A 26 5.66 -7.38 -16.82
N ALA A 27 5.24 -8.00 -15.72
CA ALA A 27 5.23 -7.40 -14.39
C ALA A 27 6.27 -8.11 -13.51
N VAL A 28 7.22 -7.36 -12.97
CA VAL A 28 8.22 -7.90 -12.04
C VAL A 28 7.76 -7.64 -10.62
N LEU A 29 7.56 -8.71 -9.84
CA LEU A 29 7.15 -8.65 -8.44
C LEU A 29 8.36 -8.94 -7.55
N VAL A 30 8.80 -7.92 -6.82
CA VAL A 30 9.94 -8.03 -5.90
C VAL A 30 9.40 -8.37 -4.52
N VAL A 31 9.66 -9.61 -4.10
CA VAL A 31 9.09 -10.21 -2.90
C VAL A 31 10.22 -10.58 -1.94
N PRO A 32 10.45 -9.80 -0.87
CA PRO A 32 11.35 -10.22 0.19
C PRO A 32 10.77 -11.45 0.89
N ILE A 33 11.63 -12.35 1.33
CA ILE A 33 11.19 -13.50 2.12
C ILE A 33 10.86 -13.03 3.53
N ASP A 34 9.58 -12.84 3.80
CA ASP A 34 9.08 -12.45 5.10
C ASP A 34 9.17 -13.63 6.09
N LYS A 35 9.92 -13.45 7.17
CA LYS A 35 10.07 -14.45 8.23
C LYS A 35 8.78 -14.62 9.05
N ALA A 36 7.88 -13.63 9.04
CA ALA A 36 6.59 -13.68 9.71
C ALA A 36 5.51 -14.40 8.87
N ALA A 37 5.74 -14.57 7.56
CA ALA A 37 4.83 -15.32 6.71
C ALA A 37 4.88 -16.83 7.04
N PRO A 38 3.75 -17.54 6.92
CA PRO A 38 3.75 -18.99 7.06
C PRO A 38 4.73 -19.65 6.07
N LYS A 39 5.52 -20.61 6.56
CA LYS A 39 6.51 -21.31 5.73
C LYS A 39 5.87 -21.87 4.44
N GLY A 40 6.53 -21.66 3.32
CA GLY A 40 6.10 -22.17 2.01
C GLY A 40 4.96 -21.39 1.36
N ARG A 41 4.59 -20.21 1.88
CA ARG A 41 3.51 -19.39 1.31
C ARG A 41 3.95 -17.95 1.07
N LEU A 42 3.45 -17.39 -0.02
CA LEU A 42 3.43 -15.95 -0.23
C LEU A 42 2.26 -15.35 0.57
N ILE A 43 2.37 -14.09 0.97
CA ILE A 43 1.26 -13.39 1.63
C ILE A 43 0.15 -13.05 0.62
N LEU A 44 -1.07 -12.87 1.12
CA LEU A 44 -2.25 -12.67 0.29
C LEU A 44 -2.11 -11.54 -0.76
N PRO A 45 -1.55 -10.36 -0.45
CA PRO A 45 -1.34 -9.31 -1.45
C PRO A 45 -0.50 -9.76 -2.65
N GLN A 46 0.54 -10.53 -2.41
CA GLN A 46 1.43 -11.04 -3.45
C GLN A 46 0.69 -12.04 -4.33
N GLN A 47 -0.02 -13.00 -3.72
CA GLN A 47 -0.80 -14.02 -4.46
C GLN A 47 -1.90 -13.38 -5.32
N GLN A 48 -2.66 -12.44 -4.78
CA GLN A 48 -3.74 -11.77 -5.52
C GLN A 48 -3.19 -10.90 -6.67
N THR A 49 -2.05 -10.23 -6.47
CA THR A 49 -1.41 -9.47 -7.55
C THR A 49 -0.92 -10.38 -8.67
N ILE A 50 -0.27 -11.51 -8.34
CA ILE A 50 0.15 -12.50 -9.34
C ILE A 50 -1.07 -12.98 -10.16
N ARG A 51 -2.16 -13.33 -9.48
CA ARG A 51 -3.37 -13.78 -10.16
C ARG A 51 -3.94 -12.71 -11.08
N ASP A 52 -4.02 -11.45 -10.64
CA ASP A 52 -4.56 -10.35 -11.43
C ASP A 52 -3.70 -10.06 -12.68
N VAL A 53 -2.36 -10.16 -12.56
CA VAL A 53 -1.44 -10.10 -13.72
C VAL A 53 -1.72 -11.19 -14.73
N LEU A 54 -1.91 -12.44 -14.28
CA LEU A 54 -2.19 -13.58 -15.16
C LEU A 54 -3.57 -13.46 -15.83
N GLU A 55 -4.58 -12.98 -15.12
CA GLU A 55 -5.92 -12.72 -15.65
C GLU A 55 -5.95 -11.60 -16.70
N ALA A 56 -4.95 -10.72 -16.69
CA ALA A 56 -4.73 -9.71 -17.75
C ALA A 56 -4.02 -10.26 -19.00
N GLY A 57 -3.62 -11.54 -18.99
CA GLY A 57 -2.81 -12.13 -20.08
C GLY A 57 -1.34 -11.70 -20.06
N ALA A 58 -0.89 -11.07 -19.00
CA ALA A 58 0.48 -10.65 -18.78
C ALA A 58 1.29 -11.72 -18.02
N ALA A 59 2.62 -11.61 -18.04
CA ALA A 59 3.51 -12.52 -17.34
C ALA A 59 3.98 -11.91 -15.99
N ALA A 60 3.84 -12.67 -14.91
CA ALA A 60 4.33 -12.31 -13.59
C ALA A 60 5.71 -12.95 -13.34
N ILE A 61 6.73 -12.12 -13.11
CA ILE A 61 8.10 -12.56 -12.81
C ILE A 61 8.35 -12.25 -11.33
N VAL A 62 8.41 -13.29 -10.51
CA VAL A 62 8.55 -13.15 -9.06
C VAL A 62 9.99 -13.39 -8.66
N ILE A 63 10.60 -12.42 -8.01
CA ILE A 63 12.02 -12.41 -7.64
C ILE A 63 12.22 -11.90 -6.22
N LYS A 64 13.40 -12.17 -5.66
CA LYS A 64 13.84 -11.54 -4.41
C LYS A 64 14.43 -10.16 -4.67
N GLU A 65 14.52 -9.36 -3.62
CA GLU A 65 15.01 -7.98 -3.67
C GLU A 65 16.47 -7.83 -4.15
N ASN A 66 17.26 -8.90 -4.12
CA ASN A 66 18.65 -8.88 -4.57
C ASN A 66 18.81 -9.26 -6.04
N GLU A 67 17.75 -9.68 -6.70
CA GLU A 67 17.79 -10.21 -8.07
C GLU A 67 17.32 -9.19 -9.12
N LEU A 68 16.75 -8.04 -8.68
CA LEU A 68 16.11 -7.09 -9.59
C LEU A 68 17.04 -6.59 -10.70
N SER A 69 18.21 -6.07 -10.35
CA SER A 69 19.16 -5.54 -11.33
C SER A 69 19.58 -6.58 -12.38
N ASN A 70 19.82 -7.84 -11.96
CA ASN A 70 20.17 -8.91 -12.88
C ASN A 70 18.97 -9.31 -13.76
N THR A 71 17.80 -9.43 -13.16
CA THR A 71 16.56 -9.77 -13.89
C THR A 71 16.26 -8.74 -14.96
N LEU A 72 16.31 -7.44 -14.65
CA LEU A 72 16.06 -6.38 -15.62
C LEU A 72 17.04 -6.41 -16.83
N LYS A 73 18.29 -6.83 -16.59
CA LYS A 73 19.29 -6.96 -17.66
C LYS A 73 19.08 -8.18 -18.54
N THR A 74 18.51 -9.26 -18.00
CA THR A 74 18.43 -10.56 -18.70
C THR A 74 17.07 -10.84 -19.32
N LEU A 75 16.04 -10.05 -19.00
CA LEU A 75 14.67 -10.27 -19.50
C LEU A 75 14.47 -10.13 -21.00
N GLY A 76 15.39 -9.53 -21.75
CA GLY A 76 15.27 -9.32 -23.20
C GLY A 76 14.14 -8.34 -23.62
N LYS A 77 13.14 -8.10 -22.78
CA LYS A 77 12.08 -7.08 -22.94
C LYS A 77 11.93 -6.31 -21.63
N SER A 78 11.83 -4.99 -21.73
CA SER A 78 11.58 -4.14 -20.54
C SER A 78 10.23 -4.47 -19.92
N PRO A 79 10.13 -4.68 -18.59
CA PRO A 79 8.85 -4.88 -17.94
C PRO A 79 8.03 -3.58 -17.95
N LYS A 80 6.72 -3.70 -17.97
CA LYS A 80 5.81 -2.57 -17.88
C LYS A 80 5.85 -1.93 -16.48
N ILE A 81 5.95 -2.79 -15.45
CA ILE A 81 5.85 -2.37 -14.06
C ILE A 81 6.71 -3.24 -13.14
N VAL A 82 7.29 -2.60 -12.12
CA VAL A 82 7.89 -3.27 -10.96
C VAL A 82 7.00 -3.03 -9.76
N ILE A 83 6.59 -4.11 -9.08
CA ILE A 83 5.73 -4.09 -7.89
C ILE A 83 6.53 -4.65 -6.72
N THR A 84 6.63 -3.93 -5.62
CA THR A 84 7.49 -4.32 -4.51
C THR A 84 6.79 -4.29 -3.16
N ASP A 85 7.38 -4.94 -2.18
CA ASP A 85 7.04 -4.73 -0.78
C ASP A 85 7.60 -3.39 -0.28
N SER A 86 6.83 -2.71 0.56
CA SER A 86 7.21 -1.39 1.10
C SER A 86 8.48 -1.42 1.95
N GLN A 87 8.84 -2.57 2.51
CA GLN A 87 10.05 -2.71 3.32
C GLN A 87 11.36 -2.57 2.50
N VAL A 88 11.31 -2.87 1.22
CA VAL A 88 12.47 -2.81 0.31
C VAL A 88 12.38 -1.68 -0.73
N PHE A 89 11.43 -0.77 -0.57
CA PHE A 89 11.19 0.34 -1.50
C PHE A 89 12.45 1.15 -1.82
N ALA A 90 13.21 1.56 -0.81
CA ALA A 90 14.41 2.38 -1.01
C ALA A 90 15.43 1.73 -1.95
N LYS A 91 15.61 0.42 -1.85
CA LYS A 91 16.50 -0.35 -2.71
C LYS A 91 15.92 -0.48 -4.12
N VAL A 92 14.68 -0.98 -4.21
CA VAL A 92 14.01 -1.25 -5.48
C VAL A 92 13.84 0.01 -6.31
N SER A 93 13.54 1.16 -5.67
CA SER A 93 13.38 2.44 -6.39
C SER A 93 14.69 2.95 -7.02
N LYS A 94 15.83 2.65 -6.42
CA LYS A 94 17.15 2.99 -6.97
C LYS A 94 17.54 2.10 -8.15
N GLU A 95 17.14 0.83 -8.13
CA GLU A 95 17.48 -0.16 -9.14
C GLU A 95 16.51 -0.17 -10.33
N THR A 96 15.28 0.36 -10.15
CA THR A 96 14.27 0.42 -11.21
C THR A 96 14.49 1.64 -12.10
N PRO A 97 14.72 1.48 -13.43
CA PRO A 97 14.81 2.58 -14.40
C PRO A 97 13.57 3.50 -14.35
N LYS A 98 13.74 4.77 -14.71
CA LYS A 98 12.66 5.77 -14.62
C LYS A 98 11.53 5.58 -15.63
N ASP A 99 11.80 4.90 -16.72
CA ASP A 99 10.86 4.54 -17.78
C ASP A 99 10.00 3.32 -17.46
N ILE A 100 10.29 2.63 -16.35
CA ILE A 100 9.51 1.50 -15.84
C ILE A 100 8.67 1.98 -14.66
N TRP A 101 7.38 1.73 -14.70
CA TRP A 101 6.49 2.04 -13.59
C TRP A 101 6.92 1.31 -12.32
N LEU A 102 6.86 2.01 -11.21
CA LEU A 102 7.16 1.47 -9.88
C LEU A 102 5.99 1.68 -8.94
N THR A 103 5.56 0.64 -8.26
CA THR A 103 4.54 0.73 -7.21
C THR A 103 4.76 -0.33 -6.13
N SER A 104 3.86 -0.41 -5.15
CA SER A 104 3.89 -1.45 -4.13
C SER A 104 2.57 -2.17 -3.98
N PHE A 105 2.63 -3.37 -3.39
CA PHE A 105 1.43 -4.13 -3.02
C PHE A 105 0.48 -3.29 -2.15
N SER A 106 1.01 -2.51 -1.21
CA SER A 106 0.21 -1.66 -0.31
C SER A 106 -0.52 -0.53 -1.05
N ILE A 107 0.10 0.07 -2.08
CA ILE A 107 -0.51 1.11 -2.92
C ILE A 107 -1.62 0.49 -3.78
N LEU A 108 -1.35 -0.66 -4.42
CA LEU A 108 -2.35 -1.38 -5.21
C LEU A 108 -3.55 -1.81 -4.36
N PHE A 109 -3.33 -2.27 -3.12
CA PHE A 109 -4.41 -2.63 -2.21
C PHE A 109 -5.20 -1.43 -1.71
N ALA A 110 -4.57 -0.27 -1.49
CA ALA A 110 -5.27 0.97 -1.18
C ALA A 110 -6.22 1.39 -2.31
N ARG A 111 -5.81 1.17 -3.57
CA ARG A 111 -6.64 1.36 -4.75
C ARG A 111 -7.80 0.37 -4.81
N PHE A 112 -7.51 -0.91 -4.60
CA PHE A 112 -8.45 -2.01 -4.80
C PHE A 112 -9.53 -2.08 -3.72
N LYS A 113 -9.17 -1.90 -2.44
CA LYS A 113 -10.10 -2.05 -1.31
C LYS A 113 -10.56 -0.75 -0.67
N GLY A 114 -9.89 0.36 -0.97
CA GLY A 114 -10.14 1.62 -0.31
C GLY A 114 -10.23 2.79 -1.30
N ASN A 115 -9.66 3.90 -0.88
CA ASN A 115 -9.52 5.10 -1.70
C ASN A 115 -8.05 5.53 -1.69
N LEU A 116 -7.34 5.26 -2.79
CA LEU A 116 -5.92 5.58 -2.93
C LEU A 116 -5.69 7.10 -2.86
N LYS A 117 -6.58 7.91 -3.43
CA LYS A 117 -6.50 9.38 -3.40
C LYS A 117 -6.53 9.90 -1.96
N THR A 118 -7.50 9.44 -1.16
CA THR A 118 -7.59 9.78 0.27
C THR A 118 -6.34 9.38 1.04
N ALA A 119 -5.84 8.16 0.81
CA ALA A 119 -4.66 7.67 1.52
C ALA A 119 -3.37 8.41 1.11
N ALA A 120 -3.24 8.80 -0.16
CA ALA A 120 -2.12 9.58 -0.65
C ALA A 120 -2.14 11.02 -0.09
N ALA A 121 -3.30 11.68 -0.11
CA ALA A 121 -3.49 12.99 0.49
C ALA A 121 -3.24 12.97 2.01
N GLY A 122 -3.70 11.91 2.69
CA GLY A 122 -3.48 11.72 4.13
C GLY A 122 -2.01 11.61 4.52
N ALA A 123 -1.14 11.11 3.64
CA ALA A 123 0.29 11.02 3.92
C ALA A 123 0.96 12.39 4.09
N ALA A 124 0.46 13.43 3.42
CA ALA A 124 0.98 14.80 3.57
C ALA A 124 0.74 15.39 4.98
N ALA A 125 -0.14 14.80 5.79
CA ALA A 125 -0.31 15.18 7.19
C ALA A 125 0.94 14.90 8.03
N ILE A 126 1.81 14.00 7.61
CA ILE A 126 3.08 13.70 8.30
C ILE A 126 3.94 14.96 8.46
N ASP A 127 3.98 15.83 7.45
CA ASP A 127 4.77 17.07 7.50
C ASP A 127 4.20 18.14 8.46
N ARG A 128 2.92 18.00 8.82
CA ARG A 128 2.23 18.96 9.69
C ARG A 128 2.17 18.54 11.16
N LEU A 129 2.70 17.36 11.48
CA LEU A 129 2.74 16.84 12.85
C LEU A 129 3.60 17.71 13.78
N LYS A 130 3.16 17.85 15.03
CA LYS A 130 3.78 18.64 16.08
C LYS A 130 4.12 17.76 17.28
N ASP A 131 4.98 18.28 18.16
CA ASP A 131 5.27 17.59 19.42
C ASP A 131 3.98 17.39 20.24
N GLY A 132 3.80 16.20 20.76
CA GLY A 132 2.60 15.78 21.50
C GLY A 132 1.43 15.29 20.64
N ASP A 133 1.53 15.35 19.29
CA ASP A 133 0.49 14.82 18.41
C ASP A 133 0.34 13.31 18.55
N LYS A 134 -0.91 12.84 18.45
CA LYS A 134 -1.28 11.42 18.58
C LYS A 134 -1.51 10.79 17.24
N ILE A 135 -0.90 9.63 17.02
CA ILE A 135 -1.02 8.83 15.81
C ILE A 135 -1.64 7.50 16.15
N LEU A 136 -2.72 7.14 15.45
CA LEU A 136 -3.28 5.79 15.52
C LEU A 136 -2.60 4.89 14.48
N ILE A 137 -1.91 3.86 14.93
CA ILE A 137 -1.46 2.74 14.09
C ILE A 137 -2.55 1.67 14.12
N SER A 138 -3.24 1.46 13.00
CA SER A 138 -4.38 0.53 12.93
C SER A 138 -4.08 -0.68 12.05
N GLU A 139 -4.25 -1.87 12.61
CA GLU A 139 -4.05 -3.14 11.91
C GLU A 139 -5.38 -3.87 11.69
N GLY A 140 -5.56 -4.40 10.47
CA GLY A 140 -6.79 -5.12 10.10
C GLY A 140 -6.87 -6.56 10.60
N CYS A 141 -5.83 -7.09 11.22
CA CYS A 141 -5.78 -8.45 11.72
C CYS A 141 -4.96 -8.53 13.02
N THR A 142 -5.13 -9.65 13.74
CA THR A 142 -4.36 -9.99 14.93
C THR A 142 -3.27 -10.99 14.56
N HIS A 143 -2.28 -10.59 13.79
CA HIS A 143 -1.15 -11.45 13.46
C HIS A 143 -0.14 -11.52 14.63
N HIS A 144 0.66 -12.58 14.66
CA HIS A 144 1.71 -12.71 15.66
C HIS A 144 2.79 -11.66 15.45
N ARG A 145 2.88 -10.68 16.35
CA ARG A 145 3.89 -9.63 16.31
C ARG A 145 5.27 -10.19 16.62
N GLN A 146 6.22 -9.86 15.78
CA GLN A 146 7.65 -10.17 16.03
C GLN A 146 8.33 -8.96 16.65
N GLY A 147 9.48 -9.16 17.30
CA GLY A 147 10.23 -8.08 17.94
C GLY A 147 10.69 -6.95 17.01
N ASP A 148 10.56 -7.12 15.69
CA ASP A 148 10.92 -6.14 14.65
C ASP A 148 9.71 -5.83 13.73
N ASP A 149 8.52 -5.79 14.35
CA ASP A 149 7.26 -5.55 13.65
C ASP A 149 7.21 -4.18 12.96
N ILE A 150 6.59 -4.15 11.77
CA ILE A 150 6.54 -2.93 10.95
C ILE A 150 5.62 -1.86 11.59
N GLY A 151 4.47 -2.25 12.10
CA GLY A 151 3.46 -1.31 12.64
C GLY A 151 3.85 -0.76 13.99
N THR A 152 4.28 -1.63 14.91
CA THR A 152 4.50 -1.26 16.30
C THR A 152 5.92 -0.79 16.62
N VAL A 153 6.90 -1.13 15.79
CA VAL A 153 8.32 -0.81 16.02
C VAL A 153 8.91 0.08 14.94
N LYS A 154 8.85 -0.34 13.68
CA LYS A 154 9.55 0.36 12.59
C LYS A 154 8.87 1.68 12.20
N LEU A 155 7.57 1.69 11.98
CA LEU A 155 6.82 2.88 11.55
C LEU A 155 6.90 4.01 12.58
N PRO A 156 6.63 3.80 13.88
CA PRO A 156 6.80 4.85 14.88
C PRO A 156 8.20 5.47 14.87
N ARG A 157 9.24 4.62 14.77
CA ARG A 157 10.62 5.09 14.68
C ARG A 157 10.87 5.90 13.40
N TRP A 158 10.37 5.45 12.25
CA TRP A 158 10.56 6.15 10.98
C TRP A 158 9.83 7.49 10.95
N ILE A 159 8.61 7.57 11.48
CA ILE A 159 7.84 8.81 11.54
C ILE A 159 8.53 9.81 12.47
N ARG A 160 8.98 9.39 13.67
CA ARG A 160 9.75 10.28 14.57
C ARG A 160 11.05 10.75 13.92
N ASN A 161 11.80 9.87 13.27
CA ASN A 161 13.06 10.25 12.61
C ASN A 161 12.82 11.22 11.43
N TYR A 162 11.74 11.04 10.69
CA TYR A 162 11.40 11.91 9.56
C TYR A 162 10.94 13.29 10.02
N THR A 163 10.05 13.34 11.01
CA THR A 163 9.46 14.61 11.50
C THR A 163 10.37 15.34 12.48
N GLY A 164 11.25 14.63 13.18
CA GLY A 164 12.03 15.16 14.31
C GLY A 164 11.17 15.53 15.53
N LYS A 165 9.93 15.00 15.63
CA LYS A 165 8.95 15.33 16.66
C LYS A 165 8.83 14.25 17.71
N ASP A 166 8.47 14.66 18.94
CA ASP A 166 8.04 13.74 19.99
C ASP A 166 6.54 13.45 19.83
N LEU A 167 6.22 12.23 19.39
CA LEU A 167 4.88 11.82 18.98
C LEU A 167 4.38 10.68 19.85
N GLU A 168 3.07 10.72 20.18
CA GLU A 168 2.38 9.63 20.87
C GLU A 168 1.81 8.64 19.88
N PHE A 169 1.91 7.32 20.17
CA PHE A 169 1.36 6.29 19.31
C PHE A 169 0.39 5.42 20.10
N GLU A 170 -0.81 5.29 19.56
CA GLU A 170 -1.81 4.32 20.00
C GLU A 170 -2.01 3.24 18.94
N TYR A 171 -2.47 2.07 19.35
CA TYR A 171 -2.57 0.89 18.47
C TYR A 171 -3.95 0.28 18.54
N SER A 172 -4.51 -0.08 17.37
CA SER A 172 -5.71 -0.91 17.29
C SER A 172 -5.46 -2.10 16.37
N SER A 173 -6.14 -3.22 16.61
CA SER A 173 -5.97 -4.43 15.79
C SER A 173 -7.29 -5.18 15.61
N GLY A 174 -7.41 -5.89 14.47
CA GLY A 174 -8.59 -6.66 14.15
C GLY A 174 -9.85 -5.80 14.05
N ARG A 175 -10.81 -6.02 14.96
CA ARG A 175 -12.09 -5.28 14.97
C ARG A 175 -12.09 -4.03 15.86
N ASP A 176 -11.01 -3.76 16.58
CA ASP A 176 -10.93 -2.69 17.58
C ASP A 176 -10.64 -1.31 16.96
N PHE A 177 -11.11 -1.08 15.73
CA PHE A 177 -11.01 0.26 15.14
C PHE A 177 -11.98 1.19 15.88
N PRO A 178 -11.51 2.33 16.46
CA PRO A 178 -12.34 3.21 17.25
C PRO A 178 -13.36 3.97 16.38
N GLU A 179 -14.58 4.12 16.87
CA GLU A 179 -15.62 4.92 16.20
C GLU A 179 -15.33 6.42 16.33
N ASP A 180 -14.81 6.86 17.48
CA ASP A 180 -14.32 8.23 17.68
C ASP A 180 -12.81 8.28 17.48
N VAL A 181 -12.40 8.97 16.42
CA VAL A 181 -11.00 9.17 16.04
C VAL A 181 -10.52 10.62 16.20
N THR A 182 -11.35 11.50 16.75
CA THR A 182 -11.08 12.95 16.85
C THR A 182 -9.84 13.30 17.69
N LYS A 183 -9.41 12.40 18.57
CA LYS A 183 -8.21 12.59 19.40
C LYS A 183 -6.90 12.36 18.64
N TYR A 184 -6.95 11.86 17.39
CA TYR A 184 -5.75 11.58 16.61
C TYR A 184 -5.51 12.67 15.56
N ASN A 185 -4.24 12.93 15.31
CA ASN A 185 -3.78 13.88 14.28
C ASN A 185 -3.48 13.17 12.95
N LEU A 186 -3.32 11.85 13.00
CA LEU A 186 -3.10 11.00 11.83
C LEU A 186 -3.47 9.55 12.15
N ILE A 187 -4.09 8.87 11.18
CA ILE A 187 -4.28 7.41 11.22
C ILE A 187 -3.37 6.78 10.16
N VAL A 188 -2.53 5.82 10.56
CA VAL A 188 -1.72 5.02 9.66
C VAL A 188 -2.20 3.57 9.72
N HIS A 189 -2.98 3.17 8.71
CA HIS A 189 -3.58 1.85 8.63
C HIS A 189 -2.64 0.85 7.95
N CYS A 190 -2.66 -0.43 8.33
CA CYS A 190 -1.98 -1.48 7.56
C CYS A 190 -2.61 -1.64 6.16
N GLY A 191 -2.00 -2.47 5.29
CA GLY A 191 -2.53 -2.72 3.95
C GLY A 191 -3.93 -3.37 3.89
N GLY A 192 -4.50 -3.76 5.04
CA GLY A 192 -5.86 -4.30 5.13
C GLY A 192 -6.09 -5.60 4.34
N CYS A 193 -5.04 -6.43 4.17
CA CYS A 193 -5.10 -7.63 3.34
C CYS A 193 -6.20 -8.61 3.79
N MET A 194 -6.44 -8.72 5.09
CA MET A 194 -7.46 -9.60 5.69
C MET A 194 -8.84 -8.93 5.83
N LEU A 195 -8.94 -7.63 5.62
CA LEU A 195 -10.21 -6.92 5.64
C LEU A 195 -10.87 -6.97 4.27
N ASN A 196 -12.19 -6.99 4.24
CA ASN A 196 -12.94 -6.79 3.00
C ASN A 196 -12.99 -5.30 2.62
N GLU A 197 -13.43 -5.02 1.39
CA GLU A 197 -13.52 -3.66 0.86
C GLU A 197 -14.48 -2.77 1.69
N ARG A 198 -15.62 -3.33 2.13
CA ARG A 198 -16.62 -2.59 2.90
C ARG A 198 -16.04 -2.09 4.23
N GLU A 199 -15.28 -2.92 4.93
CA GLU A 199 -14.63 -2.55 6.19
C GLU A 199 -13.54 -1.49 5.97
N MET A 200 -12.73 -1.64 4.93
CA MET A 200 -11.71 -0.63 4.61
C MET A 200 -12.33 0.73 4.28
N ARG A 201 -13.40 0.74 3.48
CA ARG A 201 -14.14 1.97 3.15
C ARG A 201 -14.80 2.58 4.38
N TYR A 202 -15.33 1.74 5.29
CA TYR A 202 -15.91 2.21 6.55
C TYR A 202 -14.87 2.94 7.40
N ARG A 203 -13.68 2.37 7.61
CA ARG A 203 -12.60 3.00 8.39
C ARG A 203 -12.12 4.30 7.77
N GLN A 204 -11.98 4.33 6.45
CA GLN A 204 -11.63 5.57 5.74
C GLN A 204 -12.73 6.62 5.87
N LYS A 205 -14.00 6.21 5.73
CA LYS A 205 -15.14 7.13 5.90
C LYS A 205 -15.22 7.65 7.34
N CYS A 206 -15.03 6.81 8.34
CA CYS A 206 -15.01 7.22 9.75
C CYS A 206 -13.95 8.31 10.02
N ALA A 207 -12.75 8.16 9.44
CA ALA A 207 -11.70 9.17 9.52
C ALA A 207 -12.08 10.48 8.79
N LEU A 208 -12.58 10.37 7.56
CA LEU A 208 -12.97 11.53 6.73
C LEU A 208 -14.14 12.32 7.33
N ASP A 209 -15.17 11.64 7.85
CA ASP A 209 -16.33 12.30 8.46
C ASP A 209 -15.92 13.09 9.73
N GLN A 210 -14.81 12.76 10.34
CA GLN A 210 -14.24 13.44 11.51
C GLN A 210 -13.02 14.32 11.16
N GLU A 211 -12.77 14.53 9.86
CA GLU A 211 -11.66 15.38 9.35
C GLU A 211 -10.26 14.92 9.79
N ILE A 212 -10.09 13.63 10.12
CA ILE A 212 -8.81 13.06 10.51
C ILE A 212 -8.10 12.46 9.29
N PRO A 213 -6.86 12.90 8.99
CA PRO A 213 -6.07 12.33 7.90
C PRO A 213 -5.84 10.84 8.10
N ILE A 214 -6.03 10.06 7.04
CA ILE A 214 -5.78 8.62 7.05
C ILE A 214 -4.90 8.22 5.87
N THR A 215 -3.88 7.43 6.15
CA THR A 215 -2.98 6.84 5.14
C THR A 215 -2.73 5.37 5.45
N ASN A 216 -1.90 4.70 4.65
CA ASN A 216 -1.46 3.33 4.97
C ASN A 216 0.07 3.23 5.09
N TYR A 217 0.54 2.09 5.64
CA TYR A 217 1.96 1.81 5.87
C TYR A 217 2.81 2.08 4.63
N GLY A 218 2.45 1.49 3.49
CA GLY A 218 3.26 1.60 2.27
C GLY A 218 3.26 3.00 1.67
N ILE A 219 2.14 3.70 1.73
CA ILE A 219 2.03 5.08 1.24
C ILE A 219 2.83 6.01 2.17
N ALA A 220 2.71 5.86 3.50
CA ALA A 220 3.50 6.63 4.46
C ALA A 220 5.00 6.43 4.26
N ILE A 221 5.43 5.17 4.05
CA ILE A 221 6.85 4.84 3.78
C ILE A 221 7.30 5.49 2.47
N ALA A 222 6.53 5.35 1.38
CA ALA A 222 6.86 5.96 0.09
C ALA A 222 6.92 7.49 0.17
N TYR A 223 6.03 8.10 0.96
CA TYR A 223 6.02 9.54 1.21
C TYR A 223 7.29 10.00 1.92
N MET A 224 7.61 9.41 3.06
CA MET A 224 8.81 9.74 3.83
C MET A 224 10.12 9.51 3.06
N GLN A 225 10.12 8.59 2.09
CA GLN A 225 11.26 8.33 1.20
C GLN A 225 11.30 9.25 -0.02
N GLY A 226 10.32 10.15 -0.21
CA GLY A 226 10.23 11.07 -1.34
C GLY A 226 9.92 10.41 -2.68
N ILE A 227 9.41 9.17 -2.69
CA ILE A 227 9.15 8.39 -3.92
C ILE A 227 7.66 8.19 -4.20
N LEU A 228 6.75 8.70 -3.36
CA LEU A 228 5.31 8.47 -3.52
C LEU A 228 4.80 8.95 -4.89
N LYS A 229 5.21 10.13 -5.35
CA LYS A 229 4.80 10.66 -6.68
C LYS A 229 5.14 9.70 -7.82
N ARG A 230 6.31 9.08 -7.77
CA ARG A 230 6.73 8.05 -8.73
C ARG A 230 5.88 6.79 -8.60
N CYS A 231 5.56 6.39 -7.38
CA CYS A 231 4.82 5.15 -7.11
C CYS A 231 3.33 5.20 -7.48
N VAL A 232 2.81 6.38 -7.79
CA VAL A 232 1.42 6.61 -8.23
C VAL A 232 1.33 7.30 -9.61
N GLU A 233 2.43 7.39 -10.35
CA GLU A 233 2.45 8.08 -11.66
C GLU A 233 1.50 7.47 -12.69
N MET A 234 1.24 6.15 -12.60
CA MET A 234 0.28 5.45 -13.42
C MET A 234 -1.19 5.75 -13.05
N PHE A 235 -1.43 6.51 -11.98
CA PHE A 235 -2.73 6.94 -11.50
C PHE A 235 -2.84 8.48 -11.55
N PRO A 236 -3.19 9.08 -12.72
CA PRO A 236 -3.12 10.53 -12.93
C PRO A 236 -3.94 11.34 -11.92
N ASP A 237 -5.11 10.84 -11.51
CA ASP A 237 -5.99 11.53 -10.57
C ASP A 237 -5.41 11.58 -9.15
N VAL A 238 -4.65 10.54 -8.76
CA VAL A 238 -3.95 10.50 -7.47
C VAL A 238 -2.73 11.41 -7.50
N ARG A 239 -1.99 11.40 -8.61
CA ARG A 239 -0.79 12.22 -8.78
C ARG A 239 -1.10 13.72 -8.66
N LYS A 240 -2.19 14.18 -9.27
CA LYS A 240 -2.62 15.59 -9.19
C LYS A 240 -2.81 16.09 -7.76
N GLU A 241 -3.29 15.24 -6.85
CA GLU A 241 -3.46 15.61 -5.43
C GLU A 241 -2.14 15.78 -4.68
N LEU A 242 -1.05 15.23 -5.20
CA LEU A 242 0.29 15.35 -4.60
C LEU A 242 1.10 16.53 -5.19
N ASP A 243 0.55 17.22 -6.18
CA ASP A 243 1.18 18.38 -6.83
C ASP A 243 0.62 19.72 -6.29
N VAL A 244 -0.34 19.65 -5.35
CA VAL A 244 -0.93 20.78 -4.60
C VAL A 244 -0.19 20.95 -3.26
#